data_d720be3d05f82bdb82afcafe17f45776
#
_entry.id   d720be3d05f82bdb82afcafe17f45776
#
_cell.length_a   1.000
_cell.length_b   1.000
_cell.length_c   1.000
_cell.angle_alpha   90.00
_cell.angle_beta   90.00
_cell.angle_gamma   90.00
#
_symmetry.space_group_name_H-M   'P 1'
#
loop_
_entity.id
_entity.type
_entity.pdbx_description
1 polymer ?
#
loop_
_entity_poly.entity_id
_entity_poly.type
_entity_poly.pdbx_seq_one_letter_code
_entity_poly.pdbx_strand_id
1 'polypeptide(L)'
;MNKLHIPPLDEQAAKAALEHQKILAKPPLALGKLEPVAIRIAGMTGNPAPRLKDKAIVLFAADHHIADHGLSLTSTDVTYIQTRNFLQGGGTINAFTRNAGARLSVVDVGVNYDFGDLPGLVKRKVMHGANDFSKGPAMTREQALKCLQVGIDMAREEKNKGLDIVAAGEMGIGNTTPSSAIVAVLTGIPVETVTGRGSGVRGEVIRKKIKLIEQGIALNKPDPSDAIDVLAKVGGPEIGAMAGLMLGAASLRVPIVIDGFIAGAAAAIAQGIRPEAAQYFIGSHNSAEPGHKLIMDHIGVTMYMDLGLCLGEGTGAALFFPLLDAATRVLSEMKTLPELDITVPR
;
A
#
# COMPACT_ATOMS: atom_id res chain seq x y z
N MET A 1 13.85 7.08 -12.05
CA MET A 1 13.98 6.57 -10.68
C MET A 1 15.23 7.12 -9.96
N ASN A 2 16.42 7.12 -10.56
CA ASN A 2 17.68 7.59 -9.90
C ASN A 2 17.69 9.07 -9.45
N LYS A 3 16.77 9.91 -9.94
CA LYS A 3 16.66 11.33 -9.57
C LYS A 3 15.60 11.61 -8.50
N LEU A 4 14.85 10.59 -8.02
CA LEU A 4 13.86 10.79 -6.98
C LEU A 4 14.56 10.91 -5.63
N HIS A 5 14.51 12.09 -5.04
CA HIS A 5 15.07 12.34 -3.71
C HIS A 5 14.00 12.05 -2.66
N ILE A 6 14.29 11.19 -1.71
CA ILE A 6 13.45 10.94 -0.52
C ILE A 6 14.19 11.54 0.68
N PRO A 7 13.64 12.58 1.30
CA PRO A 7 14.30 13.22 2.42
C PRO A 7 14.30 12.31 3.66
N PRO A 8 15.30 12.38 4.53
CA PRO A 8 15.27 11.70 5.83
C PRO A 8 14.14 12.26 6.69
N LEU A 9 13.72 11.51 7.72
CA LEU A 9 12.79 12.01 8.71
C LEU A 9 13.38 13.26 9.40
N ASP A 10 12.51 14.18 9.77
CA ASP A 10 12.88 15.36 10.56
C ASP A 10 13.01 14.96 12.04
N GLU A 11 14.26 14.77 12.47
CA GLU A 11 14.58 14.38 13.85
C GLU A 11 14.19 15.45 14.87
N GLN A 12 14.22 16.73 14.49
CA GLN A 12 13.86 17.83 15.39
C GLN A 12 12.35 17.84 15.64
N ALA A 13 11.55 17.66 14.59
CA ALA A 13 10.10 17.56 14.71
C ALA A 13 9.69 16.31 15.52
N ALA A 14 10.32 15.16 15.27
CA ALA A 14 10.07 13.94 16.02
C ALA A 14 10.45 14.09 17.50
N LYS A 15 11.61 14.70 17.80
CA LYS A 15 12.05 14.99 19.18
C LYS A 15 11.11 15.95 19.88
N ALA A 16 10.70 17.03 19.23
CA ALA A 16 9.76 18.00 19.79
C ALA A 16 8.41 17.33 20.12
N ALA A 17 7.88 16.47 19.22
CA ALA A 17 6.67 15.69 19.48
C ALA A 17 6.84 14.73 20.66
N LEU A 18 7.99 14.06 20.77
CA LEU A 18 8.31 13.16 21.89
C LEU A 18 8.34 13.92 23.23
N GLU A 19 9.02 15.07 23.30
CA GLU A 19 9.07 15.87 24.52
C GLU A 19 7.69 16.42 24.88
N HIS A 20 6.92 16.85 23.90
CA HIS A 20 5.54 17.28 24.11
C HIS A 20 4.65 16.13 24.65
N GLN A 21 4.79 14.92 24.11
CA GLN A 21 4.07 13.73 24.55
C GLN A 21 4.27 13.40 26.03
N LYS A 22 5.47 13.69 26.59
CA LYS A 22 5.82 13.42 27.99
C LYS A 22 5.09 14.32 28.98
N ILE A 23 4.70 15.51 28.56
CA ILE A 23 4.06 16.51 29.41
C ILE A 23 2.55 16.62 29.23
N LEU A 24 1.96 15.85 28.31
CA LEU A 24 0.51 15.80 28.11
C LEU A 24 -0.19 15.23 29.37
N ALA A 25 -1.41 15.73 29.65
CA ALA A 25 -2.21 15.36 30.84
C ALA A 25 -2.75 13.92 30.76
N LYS A 26 -1.85 12.94 30.71
CA LYS A 26 -2.13 11.50 30.71
C LYS A 26 -0.99 10.72 31.35
N PRO A 27 -1.22 9.50 31.81
CA PRO A 27 -0.12 8.64 32.24
C PRO A 27 0.86 8.38 31.07
N PRO A 28 2.17 8.24 31.34
CA PRO A 28 3.15 7.89 30.31
C PRO A 28 2.78 6.60 29.61
N LEU A 29 2.91 6.59 28.26
CA LEU A 29 2.64 5.43 27.38
C LEU A 29 1.20 4.89 27.44
N ALA A 30 0.25 5.64 28.02
CA ALA A 30 -1.14 5.19 28.21
C ALA A 30 -1.89 4.93 26.89
N LEU A 31 -1.45 5.52 25.76
CA LEU A 31 -2.04 5.30 24.45
C LEU A 31 -1.32 4.19 23.64
N GLY A 32 -0.37 3.50 24.26
CA GLY A 32 0.32 2.35 23.67
C GLY A 32 0.95 2.69 22.32
N LYS A 33 0.65 1.89 21.29
CA LYS A 33 1.23 2.04 19.93
C LYS A 33 0.86 3.36 19.24
N LEU A 34 -0.17 4.08 19.68
CA LEU A 34 -0.57 5.35 19.05
C LEU A 34 0.42 6.48 19.36
N GLU A 35 1.13 6.44 20.50
CA GLU A 35 2.13 7.46 20.82
C GLU A 35 3.34 7.44 19.87
N PRO A 36 4.05 6.30 19.69
CA PRO A 36 5.18 6.25 18.78
C PRO A 36 4.79 6.49 17.31
N VAL A 37 3.60 6.10 16.85
CA VAL A 37 3.19 6.40 15.47
C VAL A 37 2.94 7.90 15.26
N ALA A 38 2.36 8.60 16.22
CA ALA A 38 2.17 10.05 16.15
C ALA A 38 3.52 10.80 16.08
N ILE A 39 4.50 10.40 16.92
CA ILE A 39 5.86 10.93 16.89
C ILE A 39 6.54 10.66 15.54
N ARG A 40 6.36 9.46 14.99
CA ARG A 40 6.90 9.11 13.69
C ARG A 40 6.29 9.94 12.56
N ILE A 41 4.97 10.20 12.60
CA ILE A 41 4.29 11.08 11.65
C ILE A 41 4.82 12.52 11.76
N ALA A 42 5.11 13.00 12.97
CA ALA A 42 5.76 14.30 13.15
C ALA A 42 7.11 14.38 12.42
N GLY A 43 7.95 13.34 12.54
CA GLY A 43 9.21 13.25 11.81
C GLY A 43 9.04 13.15 10.28
N MET A 44 8.02 12.40 9.80
CA MET A 44 7.73 12.27 8.37
C MET A 44 7.33 13.63 7.76
N THR A 45 6.46 14.35 8.43
CA THR A 45 5.91 15.63 7.94
C THR A 45 6.80 16.84 8.21
N GLY A 46 7.78 16.72 9.12
CA GLY A 46 8.56 17.86 9.62
C GLY A 46 7.74 18.82 10.50
N ASN A 47 6.62 18.36 11.04
CA ASN A 47 5.73 19.14 11.91
C ASN A 47 5.55 18.43 13.25
N PRO A 48 5.93 19.02 14.41
CA PRO A 48 5.80 18.37 15.71
C PRO A 48 4.35 18.12 16.17
N ALA A 49 3.37 18.81 15.58
CA ALA A 49 1.94 18.64 15.85
C ALA A 49 1.16 18.51 14.54
N PRO A 50 1.36 17.40 13.79
CA PRO A 50 0.77 17.21 12.48
C PRO A 50 -0.75 17.04 12.55
N ARG A 51 -1.43 17.47 11.50
CA ARG A 51 -2.88 17.30 11.31
C ARG A 51 -3.12 16.52 10.04
N LEU A 52 -3.91 15.47 10.11
CA LEU A 52 -4.23 14.59 8.98
C LEU A 52 -5.64 14.91 8.45
N LYS A 53 -5.84 16.11 7.91
CA LYS A 53 -7.14 16.57 7.38
C LYS A 53 -7.40 15.98 6.01
N ASP A 54 -6.45 16.15 5.10
CA ASP A 54 -6.56 15.76 3.70
C ASP A 54 -6.00 14.36 3.48
N LYS A 55 -6.90 13.39 3.49
CA LYS A 55 -6.62 11.95 3.34
C LYS A 55 -7.02 11.47 1.95
N ALA A 56 -6.24 10.59 1.33
CA ALA A 56 -6.60 9.99 0.06
C ALA A 56 -6.28 8.49 -0.01
N ILE A 57 -7.17 7.75 -0.69
CA ILE A 57 -6.89 6.42 -1.22
C ILE A 57 -6.78 6.56 -2.74
N VAL A 58 -5.68 6.08 -3.31
CA VAL A 58 -5.51 5.97 -4.76
C VAL A 58 -5.60 4.48 -5.11
N LEU A 59 -6.68 4.10 -5.77
CA LEU A 59 -6.97 2.73 -6.15
C LEU A 59 -6.55 2.50 -7.60
N PHE A 60 -5.61 1.58 -7.81
CA PHE A 60 -5.12 1.21 -9.14
C PHE A 60 -5.77 -0.10 -9.59
N ALA A 61 -6.29 -0.11 -10.82
CA ALA A 61 -6.95 -1.27 -11.40
C ALA A 61 -6.13 -1.84 -12.57
N ALA A 62 -5.93 -3.17 -12.58
CA ALA A 62 -5.31 -3.89 -13.68
C ALA A 62 -5.73 -5.35 -13.70
N ASP A 63 -5.70 -5.99 -14.86
CA ASP A 63 -5.90 -7.42 -15.04
C ASP A 63 -4.58 -8.20 -15.11
N HIS A 64 -4.68 -9.52 -14.92
CA HIS A 64 -3.56 -10.45 -14.93
C HIS A 64 -3.92 -11.71 -15.74
N HIS A 65 -3.27 -11.92 -16.87
CA HIS A 65 -3.52 -13.11 -17.70
C HIS A 65 -3.10 -14.44 -17.03
N ILE A 66 -2.33 -14.40 -15.95
CA ILE A 66 -2.10 -15.59 -15.12
C ILE A 66 -3.40 -16.08 -14.46
N ALA A 67 -4.40 -15.23 -14.26
CA ALA A 67 -5.69 -15.60 -13.71
C ALA A 67 -6.53 -16.47 -14.67
N ASP A 68 -6.25 -16.43 -15.97
CA ASP A 68 -6.93 -17.23 -17.02
C ASP A 68 -6.75 -18.74 -16.79
N HIS A 69 -5.78 -19.12 -15.96
CA HIS A 69 -5.62 -20.49 -15.47
C HIS A 69 -6.70 -20.94 -14.47
N GLY A 70 -7.71 -20.13 -14.18
CA GLY A 70 -8.75 -20.45 -13.18
C GLY A 70 -8.24 -20.39 -11.74
N LEU A 71 -7.41 -19.39 -11.43
CA LEU A 71 -6.83 -19.16 -10.09
C LEU A 71 -7.71 -18.30 -9.18
N SER A 72 -8.92 -17.97 -9.61
CA SER A 72 -9.90 -17.20 -8.85
C SER A 72 -11.26 -17.89 -8.85
N LEU A 73 -12.10 -17.62 -7.86
CA LEU A 73 -13.49 -18.06 -7.83
C LEU A 73 -14.40 -17.27 -8.79
N THR A 74 -13.95 -16.10 -9.22
CA THR A 74 -14.69 -15.20 -10.11
C THR A 74 -13.99 -15.06 -11.46
N SER A 75 -14.76 -14.66 -12.48
CA SER A 75 -14.22 -14.27 -13.79
C SER A 75 -13.34 -13.01 -13.67
N THR A 76 -12.38 -12.87 -14.57
CA THR A 76 -11.55 -11.65 -14.72
C THR A 76 -12.38 -10.42 -15.05
N ASP A 77 -13.58 -10.58 -15.65
CA ASP A 77 -14.52 -9.48 -15.90
C ASP A 77 -14.88 -8.69 -14.64
N VAL A 78 -14.76 -9.30 -13.46
CA VAL A 78 -15.03 -8.62 -12.19
C VAL A 78 -14.10 -7.42 -12.00
N THR A 79 -12.88 -7.42 -12.54
CA THR A 79 -11.98 -6.27 -12.47
C THR A 79 -12.63 -5.01 -13.08
N TYR A 80 -13.14 -5.10 -14.31
CA TYR A 80 -13.75 -3.93 -14.95
C TYR A 80 -15.11 -3.57 -14.31
N ILE A 81 -15.91 -4.56 -13.92
CA ILE A 81 -17.21 -4.35 -13.25
C ILE A 81 -17.00 -3.60 -11.94
N GLN A 82 -16.05 -4.07 -11.13
CA GLN A 82 -15.77 -3.45 -9.83
C GLN A 82 -15.12 -2.07 -9.97
N THR A 83 -14.28 -1.87 -10.98
CA THR A 83 -13.74 -0.53 -11.29
C THR A 83 -14.85 0.48 -11.57
N ARG A 84 -15.88 0.10 -12.33
CA ARG A 84 -17.07 0.94 -12.54
C ARG A 84 -17.88 1.14 -11.26
N ASN A 85 -18.05 0.09 -10.47
CA ASN A 85 -18.75 0.13 -9.20
C ASN A 85 -18.11 1.13 -8.21
N PHE A 86 -16.78 1.20 -8.15
CA PHE A 86 -16.09 2.20 -7.35
C PHE A 86 -16.42 3.63 -7.76
N LEU A 87 -16.50 3.91 -9.06
CA LEU A 87 -16.86 5.23 -9.57
C LEU A 87 -18.33 5.59 -9.28
N GLN A 88 -19.20 4.58 -9.15
CA GLN A 88 -20.60 4.74 -8.76
C GLN A 88 -20.79 4.82 -7.23
N GLY A 89 -19.73 4.67 -6.45
CA GLY A 89 -19.77 4.75 -4.99
C GLY A 89 -20.25 3.48 -4.29
N GLY A 90 -20.31 2.34 -4.98
CA GLY A 90 -20.91 1.08 -4.51
C GLY A 90 -19.93 0.07 -3.89
N GLY A 91 -18.63 0.30 -3.94
CA GLY A 91 -17.62 -0.60 -3.36
C GLY A 91 -17.48 -0.45 -1.84
N THR A 92 -16.89 -1.46 -1.19
CA THR A 92 -16.59 -1.40 0.24
C THR A 92 -15.65 -0.23 0.55
N ILE A 93 -14.65 -0.01 -0.29
CA ILE A 93 -13.73 1.12 -0.15
C ILE A 93 -14.45 2.48 -0.18
N ASN A 94 -15.51 2.62 -0.96
CA ASN A 94 -16.29 3.86 -0.99
C ASN A 94 -16.98 4.15 0.35
N ALA A 95 -17.53 3.12 1.01
CA ALA A 95 -18.13 3.26 2.32
C ALA A 95 -17.08 3.65 3.37
N PHE A 96 -15.90 3.01 3.32
CA PHE A 96 -14.84 3.22 4.29
C PHE A 96 -14.13 4.57 4.09
N THR A 97 -13.94 5.02 2.85
CA THR A 97 -13.38 6.36 2.58
C THR A 97 -14.32 7.47 3.00
N ARG A 98 -15.64 7.30 2.80
CA ARG A 98 -16.64 8.25 3.34
C ARG A 98 -16.58 8.34 4.86
N ASN A 99 -16.48 7.19 5.55
CA ASN A 99 -16.35 7.15 7.01
C ASN A 99 -15.06 7.81 7.50
N ALA A 100 -13.97 7.61 6.78
CA ALA A 100 -12.65 8.20 7.11
C ALA A 100 -12.52 9.68 6.72
N GLY A 101 -13.48 10.24 5.98
CA GLY A 101 -13.36 11.56 5.37
C GLY A 101 -12.19 11.64 4.38
N ALA A 102 -11.95 10.55 3.63
CA ALA A 102 -10.88 10.45 2.65
C ALA A 102 -11.41 10.54 1.21
N ARG A 103 -10.61 11.12 0.31
CA ARG A 103 -10.87 11.07 -1.13
C ARG A 103 -10.56 9.68 -1.67
N LEU A 104 -11.27 9.25 -2.70
CA LEU A 104 -10.97 8.06 -3.49
C LEU A 104 -10.70 8.45 -4.94
N SER A 105 -9.51 8.17 -5.44
CA SER A 105 -9.15 8.27 -6.85
C SER A 105 -9.04 6.88 -7.45
N VAL A 106 -9.77 6.60 -8.53
CA VAL A 106 -9.76 5.30 -9.23
C VAL A 106 -8.97 5.45 -10.52
N VAL A 107 -7.91 4.66 -10.68
CA VAL A 107 -6.94 4.76 -11.76
C VAL A 107 -6.91 3.45 -12.57
N ASP A 108 -7.24 3.52 -13.85
CA ASP A 108 -6.99 2.41 -14.78
C ASP A 108 -5.53 2.46 -15.23
N VAL A 109 -4.74 1.49 -14.79
CA VAL A 109 -3.33 1.35 -15.17
C VAL A 109 -3.10 0.12 -16.06
N GLY A 110 -4.07 -0.80 -16.11
CA GLY A 110 -3.89 -2.02 -16.90
C GLY A 110 -5.11 -2.92 -16.97
N VAL A 111 -6.33 -2.41 -16.88
CA VAL A 111 -7.53 -3.23 -17.06
C VAL A 111 -7.64 -3.66 -18.53
N ASN A 112 -7.92 -4.95 -18.77
CA ASN A 112 -8.09 -5.51 -20.12
C ASN A 112 -9.48 -5.19 -20.69
N TYR A 113 -9.88 -3.94 -20.59
CA TYR A 113 -11.15 -3.41 -21.08
C TYR A 113 -10.98 -1.93 -21.45
N ASP A 114 -11.64 -1.50 -22.52
CA ASP A 114 -11.70 -0.10 -22.87
C ASP A 114 -12.94 0.56 -22.28
N PHE A 115 -12.73 1.40 -21.26
CA PHE A 115 -13.82 2.10 -20.57
C PHE A 115 -14.44 3.25 -21.40
N GLY A 116 -13.90 3.57 -22.57
CA GLY A 116 -14.34 4.73 -23.31
C GLY A 116 -14.24 6.01 -22.47
N ASP A 117 -15.23 6.89 -22.58
CA ASP A 117 -15.29 8.10 -21.77
C ASP A 117 -16.13 7.87 -20.50
N LEU A 118 -15.47 7.36 -19.44
CA LEU A 118 -16.08 7.08 -18.15
C LEU A 118 -15.71 8.19 -17.16
N PRO A 119 -16.67 9.03 -16.74
CA PRO A 119 -16.43 10.13 -15.80
C PRO A 119 -15.86 9.66 -14.48
N GLY A 120 -14.86 10.38 -13.96
CA GLY A 120 -14.22 10.07 -12.67
C GLY A 120 -13.10 9.04 -12.75
N LEU A 121 -12.97 8.28 -13.86
CA LEU A 121 -11.86 7.37 -14.07
C LEU A 121 -10.60 8.12 -14.48
N VAL A 122 -9.51 7.95 -13.72
CA VAL A 122 -8.19 8.45 -14.12
C VAL A 122 -7.56 7.47 -15.10
N LYS A 123 -7.50 7.85 -16.37
CA LYS A 123 -6.99 7.01 -17.46
C LYS A 123 -5.45 7.10 -17.52
N ARG A 124 -4.76 6.07 -17.07
CA ARG A 124 -3.28 5.96 -17.08
C ARG A 124 -2.83 4.58 -17.56
N LYS A 125 -3.62 3.96 -18.44
CA LYS A 125 -3.36 2.61 -18.93
C LYS A 125 -1.97 2.50 -19.59
N VAL A 126 -1.17 1.57 -19.09
CA VAL A 126 0.17 1.22 -19.59
C VAL A 126 0.09 0.03 -20.52
N MET A 127 -0.79 -0.93 -20.21
CA MET A 127 -0.98 -2.14 -20.99
C MET A 127 -2.39 -2.72 -20.74
N HIS A 128 -2.78 -3.72 -21.51
CA HIS A 128 -4.05 -4.45 -21.36
C HIS A 128 -3.81 -5.76 -20.59
N GLY A 129 -3.78 -5.66 -19.25
CA GLY A 129 -3.44 -6.78 -18.36
C GLY A 129 -1.95 -7.13 -18.36
N ALA A 130 -1.43 -7.59 -17.21
CA ALA A 130 -0.11 -8.22 -17.15
C ALA A 130 -0.12 -9.53 -17.94
N ASN A 131 0.95 -9.84 -18.67
CA ASN A 131 1.07 -11.12 -19.34
C ASN A 131 1.11 -12.29 -18.33
N ASP A 132 0.82 -13.48 -18.81
CA ASP A 132 0.97 -14.72 -18.05
C ASP A 132 2.45 -15.01 -17.79
N PHE A 133 2.91 -14.66 -16.58
CA PHE A 133 4.32 -14.79 -16.25
C PHE A 133 4.79 -16.25 -16.11
N SER A 134 3.89 -17.22 -16.15
CA SER A 134 4.28 -18.65 -16.27
C SER A 134 4.78 -19.02 -17.68
N LYS A 135 4.59 -18.13 -18.69
CA LYS A 135 4.98 -18.32 -20.09
C LYS A 135 6.03 -17.32 -20.59
N GLY A 136 6.33 -16.28 -19.81
CA GLY A 136 7.29 -15.24 -20.14
C GLY A 136 7.16 -14.10 -19.12
N PRO A 137 7.87 -12.97 -19.24
CA PRO A 137 7.78 -11.88 -18.27
C PRO A 137 6.37 -11.24 -18.24
N ALA A 138 5.91 -10.85 -17.04
CA ALA A 138 4.61 -10.21 -16.82
C ALA A 138 4.47 -8.91 -17.62
N MET A 139 5.56 -8.15 -17.73
CA MET A 139 5.64 -6.91 -18.52
C MET A 139 7.10 -6.64 -18.92
N THR A 140 7.31 -5.74 -19.87
CA THR A 140 8.67 -5.26 -20.17
C THR A 140 9.17 -4.36 -19.03
N ARG A 141 10.49 -4.21 -18.91
CA ARG A 141 11.09 -3.27 -17.95
C ARG A 141 10.61 -1.82 -18.18
N GLU A 142 10.40 -1.44 -19.44
CA GLU A 142 9.85 -0.12 -19.79
C GLU A 142 8.42 0.06 -19.29
N GLN A 143 7.57 -0.96 -19.43
CA GLN A 143 6.20 -0.95 -18.90
C GLN A 143 6.20 -0.86 -17.36
N ALA A 144 7.06 -1.61 -16.68
CA ALA A 144 7.23 -1.53 -15.22
C ALA A 144 7.64 -0.11 -14.77
N LEU A 145 8.59 0.51 -15.47
CA LEU A 145 8.99 1.91 -15.22
C LEU A 145 7.84 2.91 -15.48
N LYS A 146 7.01 2.68 -16.51
CA LYS A 146 5.83 3.51 -16.75
C LYS A 146 4.79 3.37 -15.64
N CYS A 147 4.55 2.15 -15.15
CA CYS A 147 3.63 1.93 -14.02
C CYS A 147 4.12 2.67 -12.76
N LEU A 148 5.41 2.57 -12.43
CA LEU A 148 6.02 3.33 -11.33
C LEU A 148 5.83 4.84 -11.52
N GLN A 149 6.04 5.34 -12.76
CA GLN A 149 5.86 6.77 -13.06
C GLN A 149 4.41 7.22 -12.88
N VAL A 150 3.42 6.41 -13.29
CA VAL A 150 2.00 6.69 -13.04
C VAL A 150 1.74 6.92 -11.55
N GLY A 151 2.26 6.03 -10.68
CA GLY A 151 2.09 6.18 -9.24
C GLY A 151 2.74 7.46 -8.68
N ILE A 152 3.96 7.78 -9.12
CA ILE A 152 4.66 9.01 -8.73
C ILE A 152 3.87 10.25 -9.14
N ASP A 153 3.30 10.25 -10.33
CA ASP A 153 2.52 11.38 -10.83
C ASP A 153 1.21 11.52 -10.05
N MET A 154 0.55 10.40 -9.71
CA MET A 154 -0.63 10.40 -8.84
C MET A 154 -0.33 10.98 -7.46
N ALA A 155 0.83 10.67 -6.86
CA ALA A 155 1.23 11.27 -5.59
C ALA A 155 1.34 12.80 -5.67
N ARG A 156 1.90 13.32 -6.76
CA ARG A 156 2.01 14.76 -7.02
C ARG A 156 0.64 15.40 -7.26
N GLU A 157 -0.21 14.75 -8.05
CA GLU A 157 -1.57 15.24 -8.32
C GLU A 157 -2.39 15.32 -7.03
N GLU A 158 -2.35 14.30 -6.17
CA GLU A 158 -3.02 14.34 -4.87
C GLU A 158 -2.41 15.38 -3.92
N LYS A 159 -1.08 15.57 -3.94
CA LYS A 159 -0.42 16.63 -3.15
C LYS A 159 -0.87 18.02 -3.55
N ASN A 160 -1.07 18.26 -4.84
CA ASN A 160 -1.58 19.54 -5.35
C ASN A 160 -3.04 19.83 -4.92
N LYS A 161 -3.82 18.80 -4.58
CA LYS A 161 -5.17 18.91 -4.01
C LYS A 161 -5.18 19.09 -2.49
N GLY A 162 -4.01 19.12 -1.85
CA GLY A 162 -3.85 18.99 -0.42
C GLY A 162 -3.80 17.53 0.00
N LEU A 163 -2.67 17.06 0.53
CA LEU A 163 -2.50 15.67 0.95
C LEU A 163 -1.63 15.62 2.20
N ASP A 164 -2.20 15.14 3.29
CA ASP A 164 -1.51 14.94 4.57
C ASP A 164 -1.10 13.47 4.77
N ILE A 165 -1.88 12.53 4.22
CA ILE A 165 -1.63 11.09 4.33
C ILE A 165 -2.28 10.35 3.15
N VAL A 166 -1.65 9.30 2.66
CA VAL A 166 -2.13 8.51 1.53
C VAL A 166 -2.05 7.01 1.79
N ALA A 167 -2.93 6.25 1.14
CA ALA A 167 -2.74 4.82 0.96
C ALA A 167 -3.01 4.41 -0.49
N ALA A 168 -2.41 3.30 -0.89
CA ALA A 168 -2.70 2.65 -2.15
C ALA A 168 -3.78 1.59 -1.94
N GLY A 169 -4.81 1.62 -2.78
CA GLY A 169 -5.75 0.52 -3.00
C GLY A 169 -5.47 -0.17 -4.33
N GLU A 170 -6.05 -1.32 -4.52
CA GLU A 170 -5.90 -2.09 -5.77
C GLU A 170 -7.17 -2.83 -6.16
N MET A 171 -7.29 -3.12 -7.43
CA MET A 171 -8.29 -4.02 -7.98
C MET A 171 -7.69 -4.81 -9.15
N GLY A 172 -7.63 -6.14 -9.00
CA GLY A 172 -7.16 -7.01 -10.06
C GLY A 172 -7.41 -8.48 -9.73
N ILE A 173 -8.32 -9.12 -10.46
CA ILE A 173 -8.59 -10.54 -10.23
C ILE A 173 -7.32 -11.36 -10.48
N GLY A 174 -6.91 -12.13 -9.47
CA GLY A 174 -5.71 -12.97 -9.52
C GLY A 174 -4.41 -12.31 -9.07
N ASN A 175 -4.40 -11.04 -8.68
CA ASN A 175 -3.20 -10.28 -8.31
C ASN A 175 -2.45 -10.78 -7.06
N THR A 176 -3.09 -11.62 -6.22
CA THR A 176 -2.38 -12.32 -5.14
C THR A 176 -1.35 -13.32 -5.68
N THR A 177 -1.45 -13.75 -6.96
CA THR A 177 -0.48 -14.63 -7.58
C THR A 177 0.86 -13.93 -7.85
N PRO A 178 0.92 -12.79 -8.59
CA PRO A 178 2.13 -12.01 -8.73
C PRO A 178 2.63 -11.47 -7.38
N SER A 179 1.76 -11.12 -6.44
CA SER A 179 2.19 -10.69 -5.11
C SER A 179 2.94 -11.79 -4.36
N SER A 180 2.45 -13.05 -4.42
CA SER A 180 3.17 -14.19 -3.84
C SER A 180 4.52 -14.45 -4.53
N ALA A 181 4.60 -14.27 -5.85
CA ALA A 181 5.85 -14.39 -6.60
C ALA A 181 6.87 -13.31 -6.17
N ILE A 182 6.45 -12.05 -6.07
CA ILE A 182 7.29 -10.94 -5.58
C ILE A 182 7.81 -11.24 -4.18
N VAL A 183 6.92 -11.64 -3.26
CA VAL A 183 7.30 -11.92 -1.87
C VAL A 183 8.29 -13.08 -1.81
N ALA A 184 8.04 -14.18 -2.50
CA ALA A 184 8.97 -15.32 -2.55
C ALA A 184 10.36 -14.93 -3.07
N VAL A 185 10.42 -14.15 -4.15
CA VAL A 185 11.70 -13.70 -4.74
C VAL A 185 12.46 -12.75 -3.83
N LEU A 186 11.80 -11.73 -3.27
CA LEU A 186 12.49 -10.72 -2.47
C LEU A 186 12.90 -11.23 -1.08
N THR A 187 12.15 -12.18 -0.51
CA THR A 187 12.43 -12.71 0.82
C THR A 187 13.23 -14.01 0.82
N GLY A 188 13.26 -14.74 -0.31
CA GLY A 188 13.82 -16.09 -0.39
C GLY A 188 12.95 -17.17 0.30
N ILE A 189 11.75 -16.82 0.77
CA ILE A 189 10.84 -17.75 1.45
C ILE A 189 10.16 -18.64 0.39
N PRO A 190 10.00 -19.95 0.64
CA PRO A 190 9.37 -20.87 -0.31
C PRO A 190 7.98 -20.38 -0.75
N VAL A 191 7.66 -20.53 -2.05
CA VAL A 191 6.39 -20.12 -2.66
C VAL A 191 5.19 -20.69 -1.93
N GLU A 192 5.25 -21.94 -1.49
CA GLU A 192 4.18 -22.60 -0.74
C GLU A 192 3.84 -21.86 0.58
N THR A 193 4.85 -21.33 1.27
CA THR A 193 4.68 -20.62 2.54
C THR A 193 4.00 -19.24 2.38
N VAL A 194 4.29 -18.56 1.27
CA VAL A 194 3.77 -17.18 1.04
C VAL A 194 2.47 -17.16 0.23
N THR A 195 2.04 -18.30 -0.33
CA THR A 195 0.88 -18.38 -1.21
C THR A 195 -0.39 -18.67 -0.43
N GLY A 196 -1.35 -17.76 -0.48
CA GLY A 196 -2.63 -17.86 0.19
C GLY A 196 -3.79 -18.14 -0.77
N ARG A 197 -5.01 -18.05 -0.19
CA ARG A 197 -6.27 -18.38 -0.86
C ARG A 197 -6.74 -17.28 -1.83
N GLY A 198 -6.19 -16.07 -1.73
CA GLY A 198 -6.70 -14.94 -2.50
C GLY A 198 -8.21 -14.79 -2.33
N SER A 199 -8.96 -14.82 -3.44
CA SER A 199 -10.43 -14.74 -3.45
C SER A 199 -11.17 -15.95 -2.84
N GLY A 200 -10.46 -16.84 -2.11
CA GLY A 200 -11.08 -17.97 -1.39
C GLY A 200 -10.88 -19.34 -2.00
N VAL A 201 -10.00 -19.49 -2.99
CA VAL A 201 -9.68 -20.80 -3.62
C VAL A 201 -9.09 -21.79 -2.61
N ARG A 202 -9.28 -23.09 -2.87
CA ARG A 202 -8.86 -24.17 -1.97
C ARG A 202 -8.31 -25.38 -2.73
N GLY A 203 -7.63 -26.25 -2.00
CA GLY A 203 -7.24 -27.58 -2.50
C GLY A 203 -6.37 -27.52 -3.75
N GLU A 204 -6.85 -28.10 -4.84
CA GLU A 204 -6.09 -28.23 -6.10
C GLU A 204 -5.76 -26.89 -6.75
N VAL A 205 -6.63 -25.88 -6.61
CA VAL A 205 -6.38 -24.56 -7.19
C VAL A 205 -5.19 -23.89 -6.51
N ILE A 206 -5.02 -24.03 -5.19
CA ILE A 206 -3.83 -23.51 -4.48
C ILE A 206 -2.57 -24.24 -4.97
N ARG A 207 -2.59 -25.56 -5.08
CA ARG A 207 -1.44 -26.32 -5.63
C ARG A 207 -1.08 -25.89 -7.05
N LYS A 208 -2.10 -25.67 -7.90
CA LYS A 208 -1.91 -25.14 -9.26
C LYS A 208 -1.28 -23.75 -9.24
N LYS A 209 -1.77 -22.85 -8.35
CA LYS A 209 -1.23 -21.50 -8.17
C LYS A 209 0.25 -21.53 -7.78
N ILE A 210 0.62 -22.35 -6.78
CA ILE A 210 2.01 -22.54 -6.34
C ILE A 210 2.88 -23.00 -7.52
N LYS A 211 2.46 -24.04 -8.25
CA LYS A 211 3.19 -24.58 -9.40
C LYS A 211 3.41 -23.53 -10.49
N LEU A 212 2.40 -22.71 -10.80
CA LEU A 212 2.52 -21.66 -11.83
C LEU A 212 3.47 -20.54 -11.37
N ILE A 213 3.48 -20.19 -10.09
CA ILE A 213 4.42 -19.22 -9.53
C ILE A 213 5.85 -19.74 -9.62
N GLU A 214 6.10 -20.99 -9.19
CA GLU A 214 7.41 -21.64 -9.27
C GLU A 214 7.91 -21.72 -10.72
N GLN A 215 7.04 -22.11 -11.64
CA GLN A 215 7.33 -22.15 -13.08
C GLN A 215 7.72 -20.77 -13.60
N GLY A 216 6.96 -19.74 -13.24
CA GLY A 216 7.21 -18.36 -13.66
C GLY A 216 8.53 -17.82 -13.13
N ILE A 217 8.85 -18.07 -11.85
CA ILE A 217 10.14 -17.69 -11.25
C ILE A 217 11.31 -18.42 -11.93
N ALA A 218 11.19 -19.72 -12.15
CA ALA A 218 12.23 -20.51 -12.79
C ALA A 218 12.47 -20.08 -14.25
N LEU A 219 11.41 -19.77 -15.00
CA LEU A 219 11.47 -19.34 -16.39
C LEU A 219 12.09 -17.95 -16.53
N ASN A 220 11.58 -16.97 -15.78
CA ASN A 220 11.93 -15.56 -15.94
C ASN A 220 13.18 -15.15 -15.13
N LYS A 221 13.57 -15.94 -14.13
CA LYS A 221 14.77 -15.71 -13.30
C LYS A 221 14.85 -14.24 -12.82
N PRO A 222 13.85 -13.75 -12.04
CA PRO A 222 13.90 -12.40 -11.51
C PRO A 222 15.10 -12.23 -10.58
N ASP A 223 15.81 -11.10 -10.72
CA ASP A 223 16.94 -10.76 -9.87
C ASP A 223 16.43 -10.09 -8.58
N PRO A 224 16.57 -10.73 -7.40
CA PRO A 224 16.09 -10.17 -6.14
C PRO A 224 16.81 -8.88 -5.73
N SER A 225 17.97 -8.56 -6.31
CA SER A 225 18.69 -7.32 -6.06
C SER A 225 18.21 -6.15 -6.94
N ASP A 226 17.39 -6.41 -7.97
CA ASP A 226 16.77 -5.41 -8.84
C ASP A 226 15.25 -5.48 -8.75
N ALA A 227 14.65 -4.70 -7.85
CA ALA A 227 13.21 -4.70 -7.63
C ALA A 227 12.40 -4.32 -8.88
N ILE A 228 12.99 -3.57 -9.83
CA ILE A 228 12.33 -3.27 -11.12
C ILE A 228 12.33 -4.51 -12.02
N ASP A 229 13.38 -5.32 -11.98
CA ASP A 229 13.43 -6.59 -12.70
C ASP A 229 12.40 -7.59 -12.14
N VAL A 230 12.31 -7.69 -10.81
CA VAL A 230 11.28 -8.49 -10.13
C VAL A 230 9.88 -8.04 -10.54
N LEU A 231 9.58 -6.74 -10.47
CA LEU A 231 8.29 -6.17 -10.88
C LEU A 231 7.99 -6.48 -12.36
N ALA A 232 8.95 -6.33 -13.25
CA ALA A 232 8.77 -6.58 -14.66
C ALA A 232 8.50 -8.06 -14.96
N LYS A 233 9.21 -8.98 -14.32
CA LYS A 233 9.17 -10.40 -14.64
C LYS A 233 7.99 -11.14 -14.03
N VAL A 234 7.61 -10.80 -12.78
CA VAL A 234 6.60 -11.55 -12.01
C VAL A 234 5.56 -10.65 -11.32
N GLY A 235 5.54 -9.34 -11.61
CA GLY A 235 4.63 -8.39 -10.98
C GLY A 235 3.35 -8.10 -11.76
N GLY A 236 2.86 -6.86 -11.61
CA GLY A 236 1.66 -6.36 -12.27
C GLY A 236 1.62 -4.84 -12.36
N PRO A 237 0.82 -4.28 -13.29
CA PRO A 237 0.76 -2.83 -13.52
C PRO A 237 0.32 -2.05 -12.28
N GLU A 238 -0.72 -2.52 -11.57
CA GLU A 238 -1.23 -1.86 -10.37
C GLU A 238 -0.23 -1.97 -9.20
N ILE A 239 0.50 -3.09 -9.08
CA ILE A 239 1.55 -3.27 -8.07
C ILE A 239 2.66 -2.25 -8.32
N GLY A 240 3.07 -2.08 -9.58
CA GLY A 240 4.04 -1.06 -9.98
C GLY A 240 3.57 0.36 -9.71
N ALA A 241 2.29 0.66 -10.00
CA ALA A 241 1.73 1.98 -9.75
C ALA A 241 1.59 2.27 -8.24
N MET A 242 1.20 1.28 -7.43
CA MET A 242 1.21 1.41 -5.97
C MET A 242 2.62 1.69 -5.43
N ALA A 243 3.62 0.94 -5.88
CA ALA A 243 5.02 1.19 -5.50
C ALA A 243 5.47 2.60 -5.90
N GLY A 244 5.09 3.05 -7.10
CA GLY A 244 5.33 4.42 -7.56
C GLY A 244 4.66 5.49 -6.70
N LEU A 245 3.40 5.27 -6.29
CA LEU A 245 2.69 6.18 -5.38
C LEU A 245 3.43 6.30 -4.04
N MET A 246 3.89 5.19 -3.49
CA MET A 246 4.65 5.15 -2.25
C MET A 246 5.98 5.92 -2.36
N LEU A 247 6.72 5.73 -3.44
CA LEU A 247 7.94 6.47 -3.71
C LEU A 247 7.68 7.98 -3.89
N GLY A 248 6.64 8.32 -4.65
CA GLY A 248 6.24 9.71 -4.88
C GLY A 248 5.81 10.40 -3.58
N ALA A 249 4.99 9.76 -2.76
CA ALA A 249 4.52 10.28 -1.49
C ALA A 249 5.67 10.47 -0.48
N ALA A 250 6.58 9.50 -0.37
CA ALA A 250 7.77 9.61 0.47
C ALA A 250 8.66 10.80 0.05
N SER A 251 8.83 11.04 -1.26
CA SER A 251 9.58 12.20 -1.76
C SER A 251 8.96 13.55 -1.43
N LEU A 252 7.68 13.56 -1.12
CA LEU A 252 6.88 14.74 -0.75
C LEU A 252 6.61 14.87 0.76
N ARG A 253 7.30 14.05 1.59
CA ARG A 253 7.11 13.98 3.04
C ARG A 253 5.68 13.63 3.46
N VAL A 254 4.99 12.82 2.66
CA VAL A 254 3.64 12.36 2.95
C VAL A 254 3.69 10.96 3.56
N PRO A 255 3.15 10.73 4.77
CA PRO A 255 2.99 9.41 5.36
C PRO A 255 2.16 8.48 4.48
N ILE A 256 2.56 7.20 4.40
CA ILE A 256 1.93 6.19 3.55
C ILE A 256 1.42 5.06 4.43
N VAL A 257 0.12 4.78 4.34
CA VAL A 257 -0.48 3.63 5.03
C VAL A 257 -0.49 2.44 4.08
N ILE A 258 0.14 1.36 4.51
CA ILE A 258 0.17 0.09 3.77
C ILE A 258 -1.08 -0.70 4.14
N ASP A 259 -1.85 -1.09 3.13
CA ASP A 259 -3.08 -1.86 3.29
C ASP A 259 -2.80 -3.35 3.59
N GLY A 260 -3.16 -4.24 2.69
CA GLY A 260 -3.02 -5.69 2.83
C GLY A 260 -1.83 -6.27 2.07
N PHE A 261 -1.96 -7.55 1.69
CA PHE A 261 -0.86 -8.34 1.12
C PHE A 261 -0.31 -7.76 -0.18
N ILE A 262 -1.18 -7.35 -1.11
CA ILE A 262 -0.75 -6.80 -2.41
C ILE A 262 -0.03 -5.45 -2.21
N ALA A 263 -0.56 -4.60 -1.32
CA ALA A 263 0.10 -3.35 -0.94
C ALA A 263 1.45 -3.58 -0.25
N GLY A 264 1.57 -4.64 0.56
CA GLY A 264 2.83 -5.08 1.16
C GLY A 264 3.88 -5.49 0.11
N ALA A 265 3.45 -6.24 -0.92
CA ALA A 265 4.33 -6.59 -2.04
C ALA A 265 4.79 -5.34 -2.83
N ALA A 266 3.89 -4.38 -3.06
CA ALA A 266 4.23 -3.10 -3.68
C ALA A 266 5.19 -2.26 -2.81
N ALA A 267 5.01 -2.27 -1.48
CA ALA A 267 5.90 -1.58 -0.54
C ALA A 267 7.31 -2.19 -0.56
N ALA A 268 7.43 -3.51 -0.69
CA ALA A 268 8.73 -4.18 -0.83
C ALA A 268 9.42 -3.81 -2.15
N ILE A 269 8.67 -3.71 -3.26
CA ILE A 269 9.22 -3.19 -4.52
C ILE A 269 9.70 -1.74 -4.33
N ALA A 270 8.91 -0.88 -3.70
CA ALA A 270 9.29 0.51 -3.46
C ALA A 270 10.55 0.62 -2.59
N GLN A 271 10.65 -0.16 -1.50
CA GLN A 271 11.85 -0.22 -0.65
C GLN A 271 13.06 -0.77 -1.41
N GLY A 272 12.89 -1.81 -2.24
CA GLY A 272 13.98 -2.36 -3.06
C GLY A 272 14.53 -1.35 -4.07
N ILE A 273 13.69 -0.43 -4.57
CA ILE A 273 14.12 0.67 -5.46
C ILE A 273 14.80 1.80 -4.67
N ARG A 274 14.21 2.20 -3.54
CA ARG A 274 14.67 3.29 -2.66
C ARG A 274 14.43 2.89 -1.20
N PRO A 275 15.44 2.33 -0.53
CA PRO A 275 15.32 1.88 0.86
C PRO A 275 14.81 2.95 1.83
N GLU A 276 15.12 4.22 1.54
CA GLU A 276 14.68 5.37 2.34
C GLU A 276 13.16 5.53 2.38
N ALA A 277 12.43 4.99 1.41
CA ALA A 277 10.97 5.09 1.35
C ALA A 277 10.29 4.40 2.55
N ALA A 278 10.89 3.32 3.08
CA ALA A 278 10.33 2.58 4.21
C ALA A 278 10.17 3.43 5.48
N GLN A 279 10.92 4.52 5.60
CA GLN A 279 10.78 5.46 6.72
C GLN A 279 9.38 6.13 6.76
N TYR A 280 8.70 6.19 5.62
CA TYR A 280 7.36 6.78 5.46
C TYR A 280 6.23 5.76 5.52
N PHE A 281 6.51 4.46 5.67
CA PHE A 281 5.49 3.40 5.68
C PHE A 281 4.91 3.19 7.08
N ILE A 282 3.60 3.08 7.16
CA ILE A 282 2.84 2.74 8.38
C ILE A 282 1.92 1.57 8.00
N GLY A 283 2.06 0.42 8.65
CA GLY A 283 1.16 -0.71 8.40
C GLY A 283 -0.22 -0.44 8.97
N SER A 284 -1.28 -0.90 8.31
CA SER A 284 -2.64 -0.78 8.83
C SER A 284 -3.02 -2.00 9.67
N HIS A 285 -3.21 -3.14 9.04
CA HIS A 285 -3.75 -4.34 9.64
C HIS A 285 -2.94 -5.58 9.28
N ASN A 286 -3.09 -6.61 10.09
CA ASN A 286 -2.61 -7.95 9.77
C ASN A 286 -3.62 -8.61 8.82
N SER A 287 -3.26 -8.76 7.53
CA SER A 287 -4.11 -9.44 6.58
C SER A 287 -4.11 -10.95 6.82
N ALA A 288 -5.23 -11.61 6.51
CA ALA A 288 -5.35 -13.07 6.61
C ALA A 288 -4.53 -13.85 5.54
N GLU A 289 -3.93 -13.16 4.56
CA GLU A 289 -3.02 -13.79 3.59
C GLU A 289 -1.68 -14.15 4.23
N PRO A 290 -1.20 -15.41 4.12
CA PRO A 290 -0.04 -15.90 4.87
C PRO A 290 1.25 -15.14 4.56
N GLY A 291 1.44 -14.70 3.32
CA GLY A 291 2.62 -13.93 2.90
C GLY A 291 2.66 -12.50 3.46
N HIS A 292 1.54 -11.98 3.98
CA HIS A 292 1.48 -10.57 4.41
C HIS A 292 2.40 -10.29 5.60
N LYS A 293 2.28 -11.04 6.68
CA LYS A 293 3.15 -10.85 7.85
C LYS A 293 4.62 -10.98 7.48
N LEU A 294 4.94 -11.95 6.63
CA LEU A 294 6.32 -12.23 6.22
C LEU A 294 6.94 -11.05 5.46
N ILE A 295 6.18 -10.44 4.54
CA ILE A 295 6.69 -9.29 3.79
C ILE A 295 6.74 -8.03 4.65
N MET A 296 5.78 -7.82 5.57
CA MET A 296 5.80 -6.67 6.47
C MET A 296 6.97 -6.74 7.46
N ASP A 297 7.28 -7.94 7.98
CA ASP A 297 8.46 -8.18 8.81
C ASP A 297 9.76 -7.94 8.00
N HIS A 298 9.81 -8.39 6.74
CA HIS A 298 10.97 -8.18 5.85
C HIS A 298 11.25 -6.71 5.60
N ILE A 299 10.22 -5.89 5.37
CA ILE A 299 10.37 -4.44 5.15
C ILE A 299 10.40 -3.62 6.44
N GLY A 300 10.31 -4.26 7.62
CA GLY A 300 10.40 -3.62 8.93
C GLY A 300 9.20 -2.74 9.29
N VAL A 301 8.00 -3.08 8.82
CA VAL A 301 6.78 -2.27 9.04
C VAL A 301 5.86 -2.92 10.06
N THR A 302 5.54 -2.18 11.13
CA THR A 302 4.61 -2.62 12.17
C THR A 302 3.16 -2.50 11.72
N MET A 303 2.35 -3.54 11.97
CA MET A 303 0.90 -3.55 11.80
C MET A 303 0.20 -3.22 13.12
N TYR A 304 -0.94 -2.52 13.04
CA TYR A 304 -1.62 -1.96 14.22
C TYR A 304 -2.97 -2.62 14.53
N MET A 305 -3.66 -3.17 13.51
CA MET A 305 -4.96 -3.81 13.69
C MET A 305 -4.90 -5.30 13.32
N ASP A 306 -5.75 -6.09 13.95
CA ASP A 306 -5.97 -7.50 13.59
C ASP A 306 -7.48 -7.77 13.59
N LEU A 307 -8.09 -7.68 12.40
CA LEU A 307 -9.53 -7.80 12.17
C LEU A 307 -9.89 -8.98 11.26
N GLY A 308 -8.91 -9.79 10.86
CA GLY A 308 -9.12 -10.89 9.92
C GLY A 308 -9.47 -10.45 8.50
N LEU A 309 -9.12 -9.21 8.10
CA LEU A 309 -9.42 -8.68 6.77
C LEU A 309 -8.61 -9.38 5.69
N CYS A 310 -9.25 -9.60 4.53
CA CYS A 310 -8.62 -10.18 3.33
C CYS A 310 -9.25 -9.65 2.03
N LEU A 311 -9.79 -8.44 2.03
CA LEU A 311 -10.48 -7.88 0.86
C LEU A 311 -9.51 -7.15 -0.09
N GLY A 312 -8.61 -6.32 0.40
CA GLY A 312 -7.83 -5.38 -0.41
C GLY A 312 -8.55 -4.05 -0.61
N GLU A 313 -8.48 -3.47 -1.80
CA GLU A 313 -9.08 -2.19 -2.21
C GLU A 313 -8.56 -0.97 -1.44
N GLY A 314 -7.64 -1.12 -0.48
CA GLY A 314 -7.24 -0.07 0.47
C GLY A 314 -8.14 0.00 1.71
N THR A 315 -8.98 -1.02 1.95
CA THR A 315 -10.01 -0.99 3.01
C THR A 315 -9.45 -0.98 4.41
N GLY A 316 -8.41 -1.75 4.69
CA GLY A 316 -7.74 -1.72 6.00
C GLY A 316 -7.05 -0.39 6.27
N ALA A 317 -6.44 0.20 5.26
CA ALA A 317 -5.85 1.53 5.37
C ALA A 317 -6.90 2.62 5.63
N ALA A 318 -8.03 2.57 4.94
CA ALA A 318 -9.15 3.50 5.16
C ALA A 318 -9.70 3.41 6.59
N LEU A 319 -9.82 2.20 7.15
CA LEU A 319 -10.22 1.99 8.56
C LEU A 319 -9.17 2.51 9.55
N PHE A 320 -7.91 2.52 9.18
CA PHE A 320 -6.83 2.97 10.06
C PHE A 320 -6.65 4.50 10.07
N PHE A 321 -7.07 5.21 9.04
CA PHE A 321 -6.97 6.69 8.99
C PHE A 321 -7.57 7.40 10.21
N PRO A 322 -8.78 7.07 10.70
CA PRO A 322 -9.33 7.69 11.89
C PRO A 322 -8.48 7.48 13.16
N LEU A 323 -7.83 6.32 13.29
CA LEU A 323 -6.95 6.04 14.42
C LEU A 323 -5.67 6.89 14.37
N LEU A 324 -5.11 7.10 13.18
CA LEU A 324 -3.96 7.98 12.98
C LEU A 324 -4.33 9.45 13.18
N ASP A 325 -5.51 9.88 12.73
CA ASP A 325 -6.03 11.21 13.00
C ASP A 325 -6.18 11.44 14.52
N ALA A 326 -6.78 10.49 15.25
CA ALA A 326 -6.89 10.55 16.70
C ALA A 326 -5.50 10.64 17.38
N ALA A 327 -4.54 9.80 16.94
CA ALA A 327 -3.19 9.80 17.49
C ALA A 327 -2.46 11.16 17.31
N THR A 328 -2.60 11.78 16.15
CA THR A 328 -1.97 13.09 15.89
C THR A 328 -2.70 14.26 16.57
N ARG A 329 -4.04 14.17 16.73
CA ARG A 329 -4.83 15.17 17.48
C ARG A 329 -4.42 15.27 18.94
N VAL A 330 -3.99 14.17 19.56
CA VAL A 330 -3.45 14.19 20.93
C VAL A 330 -2.31 15.18 21.07
N LEU A 331 -1.42 15.29 20.09
CA LEU A 331 -0.30 16.24 20.10
C LEU A 331 -0.72 17.72 19.97
N SER A 332 -1.90 17.99 19.43
CA SER A 332 -2.33 19.37 19.10
C SER A 332 -3.54 19.86 19.89
N GLU A 333 -4.30 18.98 20.53
CA GLU A 333 -5.58 19.33 21.18
C GLU A 333 -5.58 19.03 22.69
N MET A 334 -4.72 18.10 23.14
CA MET A 334 -4.67 17.72 24.54
C MET A 334 -3.89 18.77 25.36
N LYS A 335 -4.40 19.11 26.55
CA LYS A 335 -3.70 19.98 27.50
C LYS A 335 -2.48 19.28 28.08
N THR A 336 -1.48 20.07 28.45
CA THR A 336 -0.31 19.62 29.19
C THR A 336 -0.55 19.63 30.72
N LEU A 337 0.23 18.87 31.45
CA LEU A 337 0.20 18.87 32.92
C LEU A 337 0.47 20.26 33.51
N PRO A 338 1.46 21.06 33.00
CA PRO A 338 1.65 22.44 33.45
C PRO A 338 0.44 23.36 33.22
N GLU A 339 -0.30 23.21 32.08
CA GLU A 339 -1.51 23.98 31.81
C GLU A 339 -2.68 23.67 32.76
N LEU A 340 -2.58 22.61 33.51
CA LEU A 340 -3.56 22.16 34.51
C LEU A 340 -3.05 22.34 35.95
N ASP A 341 -1.90 23.00 36.15
CA ASP A 341 -1.21 23.14 37.43
C ASP A 341 -0.93 21.81 38.15
N ILE A 342 -0.77 20.75 37.36
CA ILE A 342 -0.49 19.40 37.90
C ILE A 342 1.03 19.17 37.96
N THR A 343 1.54 18.99 39.18
CA THR A 343 2.94 18.60 39.42
C THR A 343 3.02 17.08 39.58
N VAL A 344 3.79 16.41 38.73
CA VAL A 344 4.09 14.98 38.89
C VAL A 344 5.34 14.84 39.76
N PRO A 345 5.30 14.13 40.89
CA PRO A 345 6.50 13.81 41.66
C PRO A 345 7.51 13.08 40.78
N ARG A 346 8.77 13.45 40.87
CA ARG A 346 9.88 12.81 40.15
C ARG A 346 10.20 11.43 40.70
#